data_1fb95bebab183e056d761933620811c8
#
_entry.id   1fb95bebab183e056d761933620811c8
#
_cell.length_a   1.000
_cell.length_b   1.000
_cell.length_c   1.000
_cell.angle_alpha   90.00
_cell.angle_beta   90.00
_cell.angle_gamma   90.00
#
_symmetry.space_group_name_H-M   'P 1'
#
loop_
_entity.id
_entity.type
_entity.pdbx_description
1 polymer ?
#
loop_
_entity_poly.entity_id
_entity_poly.type
_entity_poly.pdbx_seq_one_letter_code
_entity_poly.pdbx_strand_id
1 'polypeptide(L)'
;MSETPEVVKDAREEVISAMERVAEMVGLNRSYARLYGVLYFEDDPVSLDELAERSGYAKSTVSTAMRKMERLHFAHRRSMPGEGKKAFFEAERDFWFIVQRLMEQEGKREIEIMQRALSSAIEDLEDAEGEVANRDLERVRSLKATYDRWESLVALLTSRRLQTVTDLVNRIRGSDDESV
;
A
#
# COMPACT_ATOMS: atom_id res chain seq x y z
N MET A 1 17.90 27.72 -9.37
CA MET A 1 17.64 26.28 -9.07
C MET A 1 18.92 25.52 -9.42
N SER A 2 19.53 24.84 -8.45
CA SER A 2 20.71 24.02 -8.73
C SER A 2 20.26 22.77 -9.48
N GLU A 3 20.91 22.44 -10.59
CA GLU A 3 20.60 21.25 -11.37
C GLU A 3 20.93 19.99 -10.54
N THR A 4 19.98 19.05 -10.46
CA THR A 4 20.18 17.81 -9.71
C THR A 4 21.32 17.00 -10.36
N PRO A 5 22.37 16.61 -9.60
CA PRO A 5 23.50 15.83 -10.14
C PRO A 5 23.03 14.52 -10.78
N GLU A 6 23.69 14.07 -11.84
CA GLU A 6 23.34 12.85 -12.58
C GLU A 6 23.33 11.61 -11.68
N VAL A 7 24.32 11.47 -10.80
CA VAL A 7 24.37 10.38 -9.81
C VAL A 7 23.13 10.33 -8.91
N VAL A 8 22.54 11.49 -8.57
CA VAL A 8 21.32 11.54 -7.76
C VAL A 8 20.10 11.11 -8.58
N LYS A 9 20.05 11.49 -9.87
CA LYS A 9 18.97 11.05 -10.77
C LYS A 9 19.00 9.53 -10.97
N ASP A 10 20.21 8.97 -11.20
CA ASP A 10 20.39 7.53 -11.36
C ASP A 10 19.97 6.76 -10.10
N ALA A 11 20.39 7.23 -8.93
CA ALA A 11 20.00 6.60 -7.66
C ALA A 11 18.49 6.64 -7.40
N ARG A 12 17.83 7.77 -7.72
CA ARG A 12 16.36 7.89 -7.64
C ARG A 12 15.67 6.91 -8.60
N GLU A 13 16.13 6.81 -9.85
CA GLU A 13 15.56 5.91 -10.86
C GLU A 13 15.75 4.44 -10.49
N GLU A 14 16.88 4.07 -9.88
CA GLU A 14 17.11 2.72 -9.36
C GLU A 14 16.08 2.35 -8.28
N VAL A 15 15.83 3.25 -7.32
CA VAL A 15 14.81 3.04 -6.27
C VAL A 15 13.41 2.96 -6.87
N ILE A 16 13.04 3.87 -7.79
CA ILE A 16 11.74 3.86 -8.47
C ILE A 16 11.53 2.54 -9.23
N SER A 17 12.55 2.09 -9.96
CA SER A 17 12.51 0.81 -10.68
C SER A 17 12.36 -0.39 -9.74
N ALA A 18 12.97 -0.34 -8.55
CA ALA A 18 12.77 -1.36 -7.52
C ALA A 18 11.35 -1.35 -6.98
N MET A 19 10.78 -0.17 -6.70
CA MET A 19 9.38 -0.01 -6.28
C MET A 19 8.40 -0.57 -7.32
N GLU A 20 8.63 -0.34 -8.61
CA GLU A 20 7.83 -0.90 -9.70
C GLU A 20 7.82 -2.43 -9.68
N ARG A 21 9.00 -3.06 -9.52
CA ARG A 21 9.11 -4.53 -9.44
C ARG A 21 8.38 -5.10 -8.21
N VAL A 22 8.54 -4.47 -7.05
CA VAL A 22 7.84 -4.89 -5.83
C VAL A 22 6.32 -4.75 -5.99
N ALA A 23 5.85 -3.66 -6.58
CA ALA A 23 4.42 -3.46 -6.85
C ALA A 23 3.84 -4.58 -7.72
N GLU A 24 4.53 -4.96 -8.80
CA GLU A 24 4.10 -6.09 -9.64
C GLU A 24 4.03 -7.42 -8.87
N MET A 25 5.01 -7.70 -8.01
CA MET A 25 5.04 -8.92 -7.19
C MET A 25 3.84 -9.03 -6.25
N VAL A 26 3.32 -7.91 -5.76
CA VAL A 26 2.16 -7.87 -4.85
C VAL A 26 0.85 -7.54 -5.57
N GLY A 27 0.83 -7.60 -6.91
CA GLY A 27 -0.37 -7.38 -7.72
C GLY A 27 -0.82 -5.92 -7.84
N LEU A 28 0.04 -4.96 -7.47
CA LEU A 28 -0.22 -3.53 -7.66
C LEU A 28 0.22 -3.08 -9.06
N ASN A 29 -0.43 -2.05 -9.57
CA ASN A 29 -0.08 -1.50 -10.87
C ASN A 29 1.28 -0.76 -10.81
N ARG A 30 2.21 -1.07 -11.73
CA ARG A 30 3.50 -0.39 -11.88
C ARG A 30 3.38 1.11 -11.93
N SER A 31 2.37 1.64 -12.61
CA SER A 31 2.20 3.08 -12.75
C SER A 31 2.02 3.79 -11.40
N TYR A 32 1.42 3.11 -10.40
CA TYR A 32 1.28 3.68 -9.05
C TYR A 32 2.64 3.79 -8.36
N ALA A 33 3.45 2.72 -8.45
CA ALA A 33 4.79 2.72 -7.86
C ALA A 33 5.70 3.77 -8.50
N ARG A 34 5.67 3.90 -9.84
CA ARG A 34 6.45 4.92 -10.54
C ARG A 34 6.01 6.34 -10.17
N LEU A 35 4.71 6.62 -10.20
CA LEU A 35 4.19 7.94 -9.82
C LEU A 35 4.46 8.27 -8.36
N TYR A 36 4.31 7.29 -7.47
CA TYR A 36 4.66 7.43 -6.06
C TYR A 36 6.15 7.75 -5.90
N GLY A 37 7.04 7.00 -6.56
CA GLY A 37 8.48 7.21 -6.50
C GLY A 37 8.89 8.58 -7.02
N VAL A 38 8.28 9.06 -8.13
CA VAL A 38 8.51 10.44 -8.62
C VAL A 38 8.10 11.46 -7.57
N LEU A 39 6.92 11.33 -6.95
CA LEU A 39 6.46 12.24 -5.91
C LEU A 39 7.29 12.17 -4.64
N TYR A 40 7.76 10.99 -4.26
CA TYR A 40 8.48 10.73 -3.01
C TYR A 40 9.78 11.53 -2.90
N PHE A 41 10.46 11.74 -4.02
CA PHE A 41 11.72 12.46 -4.09
C PHE A 41 11.56 13.99 -4.32
N GLU A 42 10.33 14.50 -4.39
CA GLU A 42 10.08 15.93 -4.56
C GLU A 42 9.71 16.57 -3.21
N ASP A 43 10.29 17.72 -2.93
CA ASP A 43 10.00 18.46 -1.69
C ASP A 43 8.72 19.28 -1.82
N ASP A 44 8.42 19.75 -3.01
CA ASP A 44 7.23 20.56 -3.32
C ASP A 44 6.15 19.72 -4.03
N PRO A 45 4.87 20.08 -3.86
CA PRO A 45 3.78 19.42 -4.56
C PRO A 45 3.91 19.57 -6.10
N VAL A 46 3.73 18.47 -6.81
CA VAL A 46 3.92 18.34 -8.26
C VAL A 46 2.59 18.36 -8.99
N SER A 47 2.48 19.08 -10.09
CA SER A 47 1.27 19.13 -10.93
C SER A 47 1.08 17.86 -11.75
N LEU A 48 -0.17 17.63 -12.24
CA LEU A 48 -0.44 16.50 -13.15
C LEU A 48 0.38 16.54 -14.43
N ASP A 49 0.68 17.73 -14.95
CA ASP A 49 1.46 17.90 -16.18
C ASP A 49 2.92 17.51 -15.96
N GLU A 50 3.52 17.98 -14.88
CA GLU A 50 4.88 17.61 -14.49
C GLU A 50 5.00 16.12 -14.16
N LEU A 51 3.98 15.54 -13.48
CA LEU A 51 3.96 14.09 -13.23
C LEU A 51 3.91 13.29 -14.53
N ALA A 52 3.14 13.72 -15.52
CA ALA A 52 3.09 13.08 -16.83
C ALA A 52 4.46 13.15 -17.54
N GLU A 53 5.10 14.32 -17.53
CA GLU A 53 6.42 14.51 -18.13
C GLU A 53 7.49 13.64 -17.45
N ARG A 54 7.58 13.70 -16.11
CA ARG A 54 8.62 13.00 -15.34
C ARG A 54 8.42 11.48 -15.29
N SER A 55 7.18 11.02 -15.27
CA SER A 55 6.87 9.57 -15.24
C SER A 55 6.90 8.90 -16.61
N GLY A 56 6.79 9.69 -17.70
CA GLY A 56 6.67 9.20 -19.07
C GLY A 56 5.28 8.64 -19.42
N TYR A 57 4.28 8.80 -18.53
CA TYR A 57 2.91 8.36 -18.80
C TYR A 57 2.04 9.47 -19.40
N ALA A 58 1.05 9.09 -20.21
CA ALA A 58 0.06 10.02 -20.70
C ALA A 58 -0.72 10.68 -19.55
N LYS A 59 -1.08 11.95 -19.69
CA LYS A 59 -1.81 12.74 -18.66
C LYS A 59 -3.12 12.08 -18.21
N SER A 60 -3.84 11.40 -19.11
CA SER A 60 -5.04 10.62 -18.78
C SER A 60 -4.76 9.45 -17.85
N THR A 61 -3.66 8.75 -18.08
CA THR A 61 -3.18 7.65 -17.24
C THR A 61 -2.81 8.17 -15.86
N VAL A 62 -2.01 9.25 -15.80
CA VAL A 62 -1.63 9.91 -14.53
C VAL A 62 -2.86 10.36 -13.76
N SER A 63 -3.80 11.07 -14.41
CA SER A 63 -5.02 11.53 -13.76
C SER A 63 -5.86 10.39 -13.16
N THR A 64 -5.95 9.26 -13.85
CA THR A 64 -6.68 8.08 -13.36
C THR A 64 -5.93 7.40 -12.22
N ALA A 65 -4.62 7.25 -12.33
CA ALA A 65 -3.77 6.69 -11.29
C ALA A 65 -3.81 7.54 -10.02
N MET A 66 -3.66 8.87 -10.14
CA MET A 66 -3.66 9.78 -9.00
C MET A 66 -4.97 9.73 -8.20
N ARG A 67 -6.14 9.62 -8.85
CA ARG A 67 -7.41 9.42 -8.15
C ARG A 67 -7.46 8.12 -7.32
N LYS A 68 -6.84 7.05 -7.82
CA LYS A 68 -6.74 5.79 -7.06
C LYS A 68 -5.72 5.93 -5.92
N MET A 69 -4.58 6.58 -6.17
CA MET A 69 -3.53 6.82 -5.18
C MET A 69 -4.00 7.71 -4.02
N GLU A 70 -4.83 8.74 -4.29
CA GLU A 70 -5.48 9.53 -3.23
C GLU A 70 -6.38 8.66 -2.34
N ARG A 71 -7.20 7.78 -2.93
CA ARG A 71 -8.06 6.87 -2.18
C ARG A 71 -7.30 5.86 -1.34
N LEU A 72 -6.15 5.41 -1.81
CA LEU A 72 -5.27 4.48 -1.11
C LEU A 72 -4.28 5.18 -0.18
N HIS A 73 -4.35 6.50 -0.07
CA HIS A 73 -3.46 7.33 0.75
C HIS A 73 -1.96 7.24 0.37
N PHE A 74 -1.65 6.93 -0.88
CA PHE A 74 -0.27 7.03 -1.40
C PHE A 74 0.15 8.47 -1.68
N ALA A 75 -0.81 9.32 -1.99
CA ALA A 75 -0.58 10.72 -2.30
C ALA A 75 -1.71 11.61 -1.80
N HIS A 76 -1.39 12.84 -1.53
CA HIS A 76 -2.31 13.88 -1.07
C HIS A 76 -2.42 14.99 -2.11
N ARG A 77 -3.66 15.41 -2.36
CA ARG A 77 -3.92 16.56 -3.23
C ARG A 77 -3.69 17.86 -2.47
N ARG A 78 -3.00 18.81 -3.11
CA ARG A 78 -2.72 20.16 -2.60
C ARG A 78 -3.24 21.23 -3.53
N SER A 79 -3.59 22.37 -2.97
CA SER A 79 -3.92 23.60 -3.70
C SER A 79 -2.76 24.57 -3.53
N MET A 80 -2.25 25.10 -4.65
CA MET A 80 -1.15 26.06 -4.62
C MET A 80 -1.68 27.49 -4.82
N PRO A 81 -1.24 28.44 -3.99
CA PRO A 81 -1.62 29.85 -4.14
C PRO A 81 -1.25 30.39 -5.54
N GLY A 82 -2.19 31.04 -6.21
CA GLY A 82 -1.95 31.61 -7.55
C GLY A 82 -2.17 30.66 -8.73
N GLU A 83 -2.31 29.34 -8.50
CA GLU A 83 -2.44 28.32 -9.55
C GLU A 83 -3.91 27.97 -9.90
N GLY A 84 -4.86 28.72 -9.41
CA GLY A 84 -6.28 28.57 -9.71
C GLY A 84 -6.82 27.19 -9.29
N LYS A 85 -7.45 26.45 -10.25
CA LYS A 85 -8.02 25.12 -10.01
C LYS A 85 -7.07 23.97 -10.33
N LYS A 86 -5.82 24.24 -10.65
CA LYS A 86 -4.82 23.22 -10.97
C LYS A 86 -4.58 22.30 -9.77
N ALA A 87 -4.52 21.01 -10.02
CA ALA A 87 -4.27 20.02 -8.97
C ALA A 87 -2.78 19.75 -8.86
N PHE A 88 -2.29 19.80 -7.63
CA PHE A 88 -0.94 19.40 -7.25
C PHE A 88 -1.01 18.22 -6.31
N PHE A 89 0.04 17.42 -6.26
CA PHE A 89 0.12 16.21 -5.46
C PHE A 89 1.46 16.10 -4.75
N GLU A 90 1.44 15.58 -3.54
CA GLU A 90 2.62 15.21 -2.78
C GLU A 90 2.49 13.75 -2.33
N ALA A 91 3.61 13.05 -2.14
CA ALA A 91 3.61 11.67 -1.63
C ALA A 91 3.28 11.63 -0.14
N GLU A 92 2.57 10.58 0.29
CA GLU A 92 2.61 10.16 1.69
C GLU A 92 4.03 9.62 1.98
N ARG A 93 4.71 10.19 2.96
CA ARG A 93 6.09 9.82 3.30
C ARG A 93 6.17 8.74 4.37
N ASP A 94 5.11 8.56 5.14
CA ASP A 94 5.00 7.43 6.06
C ASP A 94 4.63 6.16 5.30
N PHE A 95 5.65 5.45 4.83
CA PHE A 95 5.46 4.20 4.09
C PHE A 95 4.75 3.13 4.93
N TRP A 96 4.96 3.11 6.26
CA TRP A 96 4.27 2.19 7.14
C TRP A 96 2.76 2.46 7.19
N PHE A 97 2.37 3.73 7.22
CA PHE A 97 0.96 4.13 7.12
C PHE A 97 0.32 3.62 5.82
N ILE A 98 1.03 3.72 4.67
CA ILE A 98 0.56 3.18 3.39
C ILE A 98 0.32 1.67 3.48
N VAL A 99 1.30 0.92 4.01
CA VAL A 99 1.19 -0.55 4.18
C VAL A 99 -0.02 -0.91 5.04
N GLN A 100 -0.21 -0.23 6.17
CA GLN A 100 -1.36 -0.46 7.04
C GLN A 100 -2.69 -0.20 6.31
N ARG A 101 -2.79 0.88 5.55
CA ARG A 101 -4.00 1.21 4.77
C ARG A 101 -4.29 0.18 3.69
N LEU A 102 -3.29 -0.30 2.99
CA LEU A 102 -3.45 -1.39 2.03
C LEU A 102 -3.96 -2.67 2.70
N MET A 103 -3.36 -3.06 3.83
CA MET A 103 -3.80 -4.22 4.59
C MET A 103 -5.23 -4.08 5.11
N GLU A 104 -5.63 -2.88 5.56
CA GLU A 104 -6.99 -2.61 6.01
C GLU A 104 -8.03 -2.67 4.88
N GLN A 105 -7.71 -2.12 3.71
CA GLN A 105 -8.69 -1.99 2.64
C GLN A 105 -8.77 -3.23 1.74
N GLU A 106 -7.63 -3.74 1.31
CA GLU A 106 -7.59 -4.86 0.37
C GLU A 106 -7.43 -6.21 1.10
N GLY A 107 -6.56 -6.29 2.11
CA GLY A 107 -6.32 -7.53 2.86
C GLY A 107 -7.55 -8.01 3.63
N LYS A 108 -8.27 -7.13 4.33
CA LYS A 108 -9.52 -7.50 5.03
C LYS A 108 -10.58 -7.99 4.06
N ARG A 109 -10.70 -7.33 2.90
CA ARG A 109 -11.69 -7.72 1.89
C ARG A 109 -11.45 -9.14 1.35
N GLU A 110 -10.20 -9.49 1.08
CA GLU A 110 -9.84 -10.84 0.61
C GLU A 110 -10.13 -11.89 1.69
N ILE A 111 -9.76 -11.59 2.95
CA ILE A 111 -10.05 -12.47 4.10
C ILE A 111 -11.55 -12.70 4.25
N GLU A 112 -12.37 -11.64 4.23
CA GLU A 112 -13.83 -11.73 4.34
C GLU A 112 -14.48 -12.57 3.22
N ILE A 113 -13.97 -12.47 1.99
CA ILE A 113 -14.45 -13.28 0.86
C ILE A 113 -14.20 -14.77 1.14
N MET A 114 -12.96 -15.10 1.55
CA MET A 114 -12.59 -16.48 1.85
C MET A 114 -13.33 -17.04 3.07
N GLN A 115 -13.46 -16.27 4.15
CA GLN A 115 -14.17 -16.70 5.35
C GLN A 115 -15.65 -17.01 5.07
N ARG A 116 -16.32 -16.21 4.25
CA ARG A 116 -17.70 -16.48 3.82
C ARG A 116 -17.80 -17.78 3.02
N ALA A 117 -16.92 -17.97 2.05
CA ALA A 117 -16.90 -19.20 1.23
C ALA A 117 -16.61 -20.44 2.08
N LEU A 118 -15.63 -20.35 3.00
CA LEU A 118 -15.28 -21.44 3.89
C LEU A 118 -16.39 -21.77 4.89
N SER A 119 -17.11 -20.78 5.42
CA SER A 119 -18.24 -20.99 6.32
C SER A 119 -19.40 -21.68 5.60
N SER A 120 -19.76 -21.24 4.40
CA SER A 120 -20.79 -21.89 3.58
C SER A 120 -20.40 -23.35 3.24
N ALA A 121 -19.14 -23.59 2.85
CA ALA A 121 -18.67 -24.93 2.54
C ALA A 121 -18.69 -25.87 3.77
N ILE A 122 -18.43 -25.35 4.97
CA ILE A 122 -18.54 -26.12 6.21
C ILE A 122 -20.00 -26.54 6.44
N GLU A 123 -20.96 -25.62 6.33
CA GLU A 123 -22.40 -25.92 6.49
C GLU A 123 -22.84 -27.01 5.51
N ASP A 124 -22.49 -26.88 4.21
CA ASP A 124 -22.83 -27.86 3.17
C ASP A 124 -22.21 -29.24 3.46
N LEU A 125 -20.96 -29.28 3.94
CA LEU A 125 -20.23 -30.53 4.20
C LEU A 125 -20.64 -31.21 5.52
N GLU A 126 -21.16 -30.46 6.52
CA GLU A 126 -21.71 -31.03 7.76
C GLU A 126 -23.01 -31.79 7.51
N ASP A 127 -23.78 -31.35 6.49
CA ASP A 127 -25.03 -32.06 6.09
C ASP A 127 -24.76 -33.23 5.12
N ALA A 128 -23.54 -33.39 4.63
CA ALA A 128 -23.16 -34.42 3.68
C ALA A 128 -22.61 -35.67 4.41
N GLU A 129 -23.00 -36.88 3.92
CA GLU A 129 -22.54 -38.15 4.47
C GLU A 129 -21.40 -38.76 3.60
N GLY A 130 -20.51 -39.50 4.26
CA GLY A 130 -19.47 -40.30 3.59
C GLY A 130 -18.04 -39.83 3.87
N GLU A 131 -17.10 -40.70 3.53
CA GLU A 131 -15.67 -40.52 3.84
C GLU A 131 -15.06 -39.29 3.11
N VAL A 132 -15.53 -39.03 1.89
CA VAL A 132 -15.08 -37.86 1.11
C VAL A 132 -15.53 -36.54 1.76
N ALA A 133 -16.79 -36.47 2.21
CA ALA A 133 -17.34 -35.31 2.88
C ALA A 133 -16.59 -35.01 4.18
N ASN A 134 -16.35 -36.04 5.00
CA ASN A 134 -15.61 -35.92 6.28
C ASN A 134 -14.18 -35.40 6.03
N ARG A 135 -13.47 -35.99 5.08
CA ARG A 135 -12.11 -35.57 4.73
C ARG A 135 -12.06 -34.09 4.24
N ASP A 136 -12.99 -33.70 3.39
CA ASP A 136 -13.01 -32.36 2.83
C ASP A 136 -13.47 -31.33 3.89
N LEU A 137 -14.37 -31.71 4.80
CA LEU A 137 -14.74 -30.91 5.97
C LEU A 137 -13.53 -30.60 6.87
N GLU A 138 -12.70 -31.60 7.16
CA GLU A 138 -11.46 -31.38 7.93
C GLU A 138 -10.51 -30.40 7.23
N ARG A 139 -10.35 -30.51 5.92
CA ARG A 139 -9.51 -29.63 5.12
C ARG A 139 -10.03 -28.19 5.13
N VAL A 140 -11.33 -28.00 4.92
CA VAL A 140 -11.96 -26.67 4.92
C VAL A 140 -11.86 -26.04 6.30
N ARG A 141 -12.08 -26.79 7.38
CA ARG A 141 -11.89 -26.30 8.76
C ARG A 141 -10.46 -25.88 9.06
N SER A 142 -9.47 -26.66 8.60
CA SER A 142 -8.05 -26.30 8.73
C SER A 142 -7.70 -25.02 7.97
N LEU A 143 -8.24 -24.87 6.76
CA LEU A 143 -8.06 -23.65 5.98
C LEU A 143 -8.72 -22.45 6.65
N LYS A 144 -9.94 -22.60 7.16
CA LYS A 144 -10.64 -21.55 7.91
C LYS A 144 -9.83 -21.09 9.12
N ALA A 145 -9.29 -22.00 9.92
CA ALA A 145 -8.43 -21.66 11.05
C ALA A 145 -7.18 -20.86 10.65
N THR A 146 -6.67 -21.06 9.42
CA THR A 146 -5.56 -20.28 8.89
C THR A 146 -6.01 -18.85 8.55
N TYR A 147 -7.16 -18.67 7.92
CA TYR A 147 -7.71 -17.34 7.63
C TYR A 147 -8.10 -16.57 8.90
N ASP A 148 -8.62 -17.22 9.94
CA ASP A 148 -8.90 -16.60 11.24
C ASP A 148 -7.61 -16.07 11.91
N ARG A 149 -6.49 -16.78 11.76
CA ARG A 149 -5.17 -16.30 12.21
C ARG A 149 -4.67 -15.13 11.39
N TRP A 150 -4.86 -15.16 10.06
CA TRP A 150 -4.50 -14.04 9.18
C TRP A 150 -5.28 -12.78 9.54
N GLU A 151 -6.58 -12.89 9.78
CA GLU A 151 -7.42 -11.76 10.24
C GLU A 151 -6.87 -11.15 11.53
N SER A 152 -6.53 -12.02 12.50
CA SER A 152 -5.95 -11.60 13.78
C SER A 152 -4.61 -10.87 13.60
N LEU A 153 -3.75 -11.34 12.70
CA LEU A 153 -2.47 -10.69 12.38
C LEU A 153 -2.67 -9.34 11.71
N VAL A 154 -3.58 -9.25 10.74
CA VAL A 154 -3.91 -7.98 10.08
C VAL A 154 -4.48 -6.99 11.10
N ALA A 155 -5.40 -7.42 11.95
CA ALA A 155 -5.96 -6.58 13.02
C ALA A 155 -4.89 -6.10 14.01
N LEU A 156 -3.92 -6.93 14.34
CA LEU A 156 -2.78 -6.55 15.18
C LEU A 156 -1.90 -5.51 14.50
N LEU A 157 -1.49 -5.74 13.25
CA LEU A 157 -0.61 -4.87 12.47
C LEU A 157 -1.25 -3.50 12.17
N THR A 158 -2.58 -3.45 12.05
CA THR A 158 -3.33 -2.21 11.80
C THR A 158 -3.83 -1.53 13.08
N SER A 159 -3.55 -2.12 14.26
CA SER A 159 -3.98 -1.56 15.54
C SER A 159 -3.20 -0.31 15.93
N ARG A 160 -3.87 0.69 16.53
CA ARG A 160 -3.24 1.91 17.08
C ARG A 160 -2.18 1.61 18.15
N ARG A 161 -2.26 0.45 18.82
CA ARG A 161 -1.29 0.05 19.84
C ARG A 161 0.09 -0.21 19.27
N LEU A 162 0.18 -0.80 18.07
CA LEU A 162 1.47 -0.97 17.39
C LEU A 162 2.04 0.36 16.90
N GLN A 163 1.21 1.29 16.42
CA GLN A 163 1.67 2.64 16.07
C GLN A 163 2.35 3.31 17.27
N THR A 164 1.72 3.26 18.45
CA THR A 164 2.29 3.84 19.66
C THR A 164 3.63 3.19 20.06
N VAL A 165 3.76 1.88 19.91
CA VAL A 165 5.02 1.16 20.21
C VAL A 165 6.10 1.49 19.19
N THR A 166 5.76 1.55 17.90
CA THR A 166 6.70 1.90 16.84
C THR A 166 7.18 3.35 16.98
N ASP A 167 6.28 4.27 17.30
CA ASP A 167 6.62 5.68 17.58
C ASP A 167 7.52 5.82 18.82
N LEU A 168 7.27 5.02 19.86
CA LEU A 168 8.10 5.00 21.05
C LEU A 168 9.51 4.47 20.76
N VAL A 169 9.61 3.37 20.02
CA VAL A 169 10.90 2.77 19.60
C VAL A 169 11.69 3.73 18.70
N ASN A 170 11.02 4.40 17.76
CA ASN A 170 11.65 5.37 16.87
C ASN A 170 12.14 6.62 17.65
N ARG A 171 11.41 7.08 18.67
CA ARG A 171 11.86 8.18 19.55
C ARG A 171 13.09 7.79 20.35
N ILE A 172 13.13 6.58 20.90
CA ILE A 172 14.30 6.08 21.65
C ILE A 172 15.52 5.97 20.74
N ARG A 173 15.33 5.45 19.52
CA ARG A 173 16.42 5.29 18.54
C ARG A 173 16.94 6.63 17.99
N GLY A 174 16.06 7.62 17.80
CA GLY A 174 16.46 8.96 17.36
C GLY A 174 17.19 9.79 18.43
N SER A 175 17.01 9.45 19.71
CA SER A 175 17.75 10.11 20.81
C SER A 175 19.19 9.60 20.96
N ASP A 176 19.51 8.42 20.42
CA ASP A 176 20.88 7.87 20.49
C ASP A 176 21.78 8.40 19.34
N ASP A 177 21.21 8.88 18.23
CA ASP A 177 21.95 9.43 17.07
C ASP A 177 22.36 10.92 17.26
N GLU A 178 21.77 11.65 18.22
CA GLU A 178 22.15 13.04 18.52
C GLU A 178 23.28 13.16 19.56
N SER A 179 23.88 12.03 20.01
CA SER A 179 24.86 11.99 21.09
C SER A 179 26.28 11.60 20.63
N VAL A 180 26.60 11.74 19.33
CA VAL A 180 27.98 11.48 18.79
C VAL A 180 28.52 12.72 18.10
#